data_9547814de631d13b2fa073dcb5f4ff00
#
_entry.id   9547814de631d13b2fa073dcb5f4ff00
#
_cell.length_a   1.000
_cell.length_b   1.000
_cell.length_c   1.000
_cell.angle_alpha   90.00
_cell.angle_beta   90.00
_cell.angle_gamma   90.00
#
_symmetry.space_group_name_H-M   'P 1'
#
loop_
_entity.id
_entity.type
_entity.pdbx_description
1 polymer ?
#
loop_
_entity_poly.entity_id
_entity_poly.type
_entity_poly.pdbx_seq_one_letter_code
_entity_poly.pdbx_strand_id
1 'polypeptide(L)'
;MHRLKVFSLYSLFLILFSCFLVPYSVKAEVPIEKPDLSQPTGIAPAFFGPNALPIIDMSDGLTYNHLRLELAADGYFGFQNNNTADIFARVHVPLFTRWANLSVWMPVYGWYKQYDGTGSGAGDVYISTDVQVLHHSWFHSANAGYIPQMTVRLGMKTASGEQFERRRHYDCPAYFFDLAMGQSIPIKAITLRFAGSVGFLCWQTDNGRQNDAVMYGLQAQLRHEYFSLRATWGGYVGWERYGDAPMSIKARAAGHIKGFEPYLQYQYGIKDYPFHQVRVGLVYNLDILKSKDESRK
;
A
#
# COMPACT_ATOMS: atom_id res chain seq x y z
N MET A 1 30.67 -16.92 7.24
CA MET A 1 29.34 -17.50 7.08
C MET A 1 28.20 -16.47 6.89
N HIS A 2 28.24 -15.26 7.48
CA HIS A 2 27.14 -14.27 7.35
C HIS A 2 27.02 -13.60 5.98
N ARG A 3 28.14 -13.35 5.28
CA ARG A 3 28.10 -12.74 3.93
C ARG A 3 27.44 -13.63 2.87
N LEU A 4 27.54 -14.97 3.01
CA LEU A 4 26.87 -15.89 2.08
C LEU A 4 25.34 -15.87 2.21
N LYS A 5 24.79 -15.69 3.44
CA LYS A 5 23.32 -15.64 3.64
C LYS A 5 22.68 -14.39 3.06
N VAL A 6 23.37 -13.25 3.16
CA VAL A 6 22.89 -11.99 2.58
C VAL A 6 22.96 -12.05 1.05
N PHE A 7 24.03 -12.60 0.48
CA PHE A 7 24.17 -12.80 -0.96
C PHE A 7 23.10 -13.74 -1.54
N SER A 8 22.76 -14.80 -0.81
CA SER A 8 21.69 -15.73 -1.18
C SER A 8 20.29 -15.07 -1.20
N LEU A 9 20.03 -14.15 -0.26
CA LEU A 9 18.73 -13.45 -0.19
C LEU A 9 18.57 -12.43 -1.32
N TYR A 10 19.63 -11.70 -1.66
CA TYR A 10 19.65 -10.77 -2.78
C TYR A 10 19.59 -11.51 -4.13
N SER A 11 20.23 -12.67 -4.23
CA SER A 11 20.14 -13.53 -5.43
C SER A 11 18.73 -14.08 -5.63
N LEU A 12 18.07 -14.51 -4.55
CA LEU A 12 16.67 -14.95 -4.60
C LEU A 12 15.74 -13.81 -4.99
N PHE A 13 16.00 -12.61 -4.49
CA PHE A 13 15.23 -11.41 -4.84
C PHE A 13 15.42 -11.01 -6.31
N LEU A 14 16.66 -11.04 -6.82
CA LEU A 14 16.96 -10.79 -8.23
C LEU A 14 16.33 -11.82 -9.15
N ILE A 15 16.29 -13.10 -8.75
CA ILE A 15 15.61 -14.16 -9.49
C ILE A 15 14.10 -13.93 -9.50
N LEU A 16 13.49 -13.61 -8.36
CA LEU A 16 12.08 -13.26 -8.28
C LEU A 16 11.76 -12.03 -9.12
N PHE A 17 12.59 -10.99 -9.06
CA PHE A 17 12.41 -9.77 -9.83
C PHE A 17 12.59 -10.01 -11.34
N SER A 18 13.54 -10.87 -11.75
CA SER A 18 13.72 -11.25 -13.16
C SER A 18 12.54 -12.05 -13.73
N CYS A 19 11.86 -12.83 -12.91
CA CYS A 19 10.63 -13.53 -13.32
C CYS A 19 9.47 -12.55 -13.62
N PHE A 20 9.45 -11.38 -12.99
CA PHE A 20 8.45 -10.34 -13.26
C PHE A 20 8.80 -9.46 -14.48
N LEU A 21 10.06 -9.48 -14.94
CA LEU A 21 10.50 -8.74 -16.12
C LEU A 21 10.33 -9.49 -17.45
N VAL A 22 9.75 -10.70 -17.42
CA VAL A 22 9.39 -11.40 -18.65
C VAL A 22 8.31 -10.57 -19.36
N PRO A 23 8.59 -9.99 -20.53
CA PRO A 23 7.59 -9.23 -21.24
C PRO A 23 6.49 -10.20 -21.70
N TYR A 24 5.36 -10.13 -21.04
CA TYR A 24 4.14 -10.71 -21.62
C TYR A 24 3.90 -9.94 -22.91
N SER A 25 4.11 -10.62 -24.04
CA SER A 25 3.75 -10.03 -25.32
C SER A 25 2.23 -9.89 -25.36
N VAL A 26 1.75 -8.70 -25.06
CA VAL A 26 0.34 -8.33 -25.24
C VAL A 26 0.07 -8.32 -26.73
N LYS A 27 -0.45 -9.42 -27.26
CA LYS A 27 -1.14 -9.43 -28.55
C LYS A 27 -2.58 -9.05 -28.29
N ALA A 28 -2.92 -7.78 -28.42
CA ALA A 28 -4.24 -7.32 -28.83
C ALA A 28 -4.17 -5.85 -29.18
N GLU A 29 -3.89 -5.52 -30.43
CA GLU A 29 -4.38 -4.27 -30.99
C GLU A 29 -5.89 -4.40 -31.11
N VAL A 30 -6.61 -4.02 -30.05
CA VAL A 30 -8.03 -3.67 -30.15
C VAL A 30 -8.05 -2.32 -30.85
N PRO A 31 -8.81 -2.14 -31.94
CA PRO A 31 -8.98 -0.82 -32.55
C PRO A 31 -9.46 0.16 -31.50
N ILE A 32 -8.67 1.18 -31.21
CA ILE A 32 -9.04 2.22 -30.27
C ILE A 32 -10.12 3.05 -30.95
N GLU A 33 -11.38 2.76 -30.69
CA GLU A 33 -12.48 3.66 -31.01
C GLU A 33 -12.20 4.99 -30.30
N LYS A 34 -12.35 6.10 -31.01
CA LYS A 34 -12.19 7.43 -30.40
C LYS A 34 -13.23 7.54 -29.27
N PRO A 35 -12.79 7.80 -28.02
CA PRO A 35 -13.70 7.83 -26.89
C PRO A 35 -14.77 8.90 -27.08
N ASP A 36 -16.01 8.54 -26.83
CA ASP A 36 -17.10 9.50 -26.71
C ASP A 36 -16.95 10.29 -25.41
N LEU A 37 -16.33 11.45 -25.50
CA LEU A 37 -16.08 12.32 -24.35
C LEU A 37 -17.37 12.93 -23.73
N SER A 38 -18.51 12.72 -24.34
CA SER A 38 -19.80 13.16 -23.79
C SER A 38 -20.34 12.18 -22.73
N GLN A 39 -19.88 10.94 -22.74
CA GLN A 39 -20.29 9.92 -21.79
C GLN A 39 -19.34 9.90 -20.58
N PRO A 40 -19.84 9.55 -19.39
CA PRO A 40 -18.96 9.24 -18.27
C PRO A 40 -18.00 8.14 -18.70
N THR A 41 -16.76 8.24 -18.28
CA THR A 41 -15.83 7.12 -18.34
C THR A 41 -16.47 5.92 -17.68
N GLY A 42 -16.29 4.74 -18.22
CA GLY A 42 -16.98 3.55 -17.78
C GLY A 42 -16.93 3.37 -16.26
N ILE A 43 -18.01 2.90 -15.70
CA ILE A 43 -18.13 2.68 -14.26
C ILE A 43 -17.18 1.52 -13.88
N ALA A 44 -16.32 1.73 -12.90
CA ALA A 44 -15.56 0.64 -12.31
C ALA A 44 -16.54 -0.41 -11.80
N PRO A 45 -16.50 -1.65 -12.34
CA PRO A 45 -17.57 -2.58 -12.13
C PRO A 45 -17.63 -2.99 -10.66
N ALA A 46 -18.60 -2.50 -9.95
CA ALA A 46 -19.02 -3.00 -8.67
C ALA A 46 -18.20 -2.67 -7.42
N PHE A 47 -16.98 -2.15 -7.50
CA PHE A 47 -16.14 -2.00 -6.32
C PHE A 47 -15.83 -0.59 -5.89
N PHE A 48 -15.42 0.22 -6.80
CA PHE A 48 -15.07 1.61 -6.55
C PHE A 48 -15.95 2.48 -7.45
N GLY A 49 -16.00 3.76 -7.20
CA GLY A 49 -16.70 4.70 -8.04
C GLY A 49 -16.15 4.71 -9.48
N PRO A 50 -16.69 5.53 -10.36
CA PRO A 50 -16.25 5.60 -11.75
C PRO A 50 -14.73 5.83 -11.81
N ASN A 51 -14.01 4.94 -12.46
CA ASN A 51 -12.55 4.99 -12.62
C ASN A 51 -11.70 4.97 -11.34
N ALA A 52 -12.27 4.67 -10.19
CA ALA A 52 -11.55 4.67 -8.93
C ALA A 52 -10.56 3.51 -8.83
N LEU A 53 -9.41 3.79 -8.26
CA LEU A 53 -8.44 2.80 -7.82
C LEU A 53 -8.56 2.55 -6.32
N PRO A 54 -8.03 1.43 -5.81
CA PRO A 54 -7.88 1.23 -4.37
C PRO A 54 -7.09 2.39 -3.74
N ILE A 55 -7.55 2.86 -2.59
CA ILE A 55 -6.85 3.93 -1.85
C ILE A 55 -5.49 3.39 -1.40
N ILE A 56 -4.42 4.00 -1.86
CA ILE A 56 -3.05 3.63 -1.50
C ILE A 56 -2.84 3.86 0.00
N ASP A 57 -2.29 2.86 0.70
CA ASP A 57 -1.93 3.01 2.10
C ASP A 57 -0.91 4.13 2.27
N MET A 58 -1.17 5.08 3.17
CA MET A 58 -0.26 6.19 3.41
C MET A 58 1.04 5.71 4.10
N SER A 59 2.15 6.37 3.78
CA SER A 59 3.38 6.29 4.58
C SER A 59 3.22 7.12 5.86
N ASP A 60 3.95 6.78 6.90
CA ASP A 60 3.94 7.49 8.17
C ASP A 60 5.21 8.32 8.43
N GLY A 61 6.04 8.49 7.39
CA GLY A 61 7.28 9.25 7.47
C GLY A 61 8.48 8.46 8.02
N LEU A 62 8.37 7.12 8.13
CA LEU A 62 9.46 6.25 8.56
C LEU A 62 9.75 5.14 7.55
N THR A 63 11.02 4.81 7.41
CA THR A 63 11.48 3.58 6.76
C THR A 63 11.72 2.48 7.80
N TYR A 64 11.66 1.24 7.37
CA TYR A 64 11.93 0.07 8.20
C TYR A 64 13.39 -0.37 8.05
N ASN A 65 14.02 -0.76 9.15
CA ASN A 65 15.39 -1.29 9.17
C ASN A 65 15.45 -2.83 9.18
N HIS A 66 14.32 -3.49 9.04
CA HIS A 66 14.17 -4.95 9.06
C HIS A 66 13.29 -5.39 7.89
N LEU A 67 13.44 -6.64 7.46
CA LEU A 67 12.56 -7.28 6.52
C LEU A 67 11.19 -7.48 7.18
N ARG A 68 10.13 -7.06 6.51
CA ARG A 68 8.74 -7.32 6.94
C ARG A 68 8.02 -8.16 5.90
N LEU A 69 7.47 -9.25 6.35
CA LEU A 69 6.62 -10.13 5.55
C LEU A 69 5.20 -10.06 6.11
N GLU A 70 4.23 -9.68 5.31
CA GLU A 70 2.82 -9.58 5.69
C GLU A 70 2.01 -10.55 4.84
N LEU A 71 1.17 -11.33 5.51
CA LEU A 71 0.15 -12.17 4.89
C LEU A 71 -1.18 -11.88 5.57
N ALA A 72 -2.23 -11.68 4.78
CA ALA A 72 -3.55 -11.36 5.31
C ALA A 72 -4.66 -11.99 4.47
N ALA A 73 -5.84 -12.07 5.07
CA ALA A 73 -7.10 -12.34 4.39
C ALA A 73 -7.99 -11.10 4.49
N ASP A 74 -8.52 -10.66 3.37
CA ASP A 74 -9.45 -9.56 3.23
C ASP A 74 -10.85 -10.06 2.92
N GLY A 75 -11.84 -9.48 3.58
CA GLY A 75 -13.24 -9.59 3.20
C GLY A 75 -13.81 -8.20 2.95
N TYR A 76 -14.44 -8.02 1.78
CA TYR A 76 -15.11 -6.77 1.40
C TYR A 76 -16.61 -7.02 1.32
N PHE A 77 -17.37 -6.21 2.02
CA PHE A 77 -18.82 -6.28 2.10
C PHE A 77 -19.42 -5.01 1.52
N GLY A 78 -19.92 -5.11 0.30
CA GLY A 78 -20.54 -4.01 -0.42
C GLY A 78 -22.07 -4.03 -0.34
N PHE A 79 -22.70 -3.05 -0.96
CA PHE A 79 -24.14 -3.06 -1.17
C PHE A 79 -24.51 -3.88 -2.41
N GLN A 80 -25.78 -4.26 -2.53
CA GLN A 80 -26.29 -5.06 -3.66
C GLN A 80 -25.63 -6.44 -3.82
N ASN A 81 -25.23 -7.06 -2.70
CA ASN A 81 -24.54 -8.36 -2.68
C ASN A 81 -23.18 -8.40 -3.44
N ASN A 82 -22.57 -7.24 -3.65
CA ASN A 82 -21.23 -7.17 -4.20
C ASN A 82 -20.20 -7.44 -3.09
N ASN A 83 -19.83 -8.70 -2.92
CA ASN A 83 -18.86 -9.11 -1.91
C ASN A 83 -17.62 -9.68 -2.59
N THR A 84 -16.48 -9.47 -2.00
CA THR A 84 -15.22 -10.12 -2.40
C THR A 84 -14.40 -10.50 -1.21
N ALA A 85 -13.47 -11.41 -1.44
CA ALA A 85 -12.45 -11.78 -0.49
C ALA A 85 -11.14 -12.00 -1.22
N ASP A 86 -10.01 -11.72 -0.58
CA ASP A 86 -8.71 -12.03 -1.15
C ASP A 86 -7.69 -12.45 -0.09
N ILE A 87 -6.63 -13.07 -0.58
CA ILE A 87 -5.41 -13.33 0.18
C ILE A 87 -4.40 -12.27 -0.27
N PHE A 88 -4.00 -11.43 0.65
CA PHE A 88 -3.07 -10.34 0.45
C PHE A 88 -1.69 -10.70 0.95
N ALA A 89 -0.66 -10.35 0.17
CA ALA A 89 0.74 -10.46 0.59
C ALA A 89 1.48 -9.14 0.38
N ARG A 90 2.41 -8.84 1.30
CA ARG A 90 3.30 -7.68 1.21
C ARG A 90 4.68 -8.02 1.74
N VAL A 91 5.70 -7.51 1.08
CA VAL A 91 7.09 -7.61 1.50
C VAL A 91 7.69 -6.21 1.53
N HIS A 92 8.31 -5.84 2.66
CA HIS A 92 9.17 -4.65 2.75
C HIS A 92 10.60 -5.08 2.96
N VAL A 93 11.51 -4.63 2.12
CA VAL A 93 12.94 -4.96 2.17
C VAL A 93 13.74 -3.67 2.36
N PRO A 94 14.55 -3.53 3.42
CA PRO A 94 15.50 -2.43 3.50
C PRO A 94 16.56 -2.55 2.41
N LEU A 95 16.78 -1.49 1.63
CA LEU A 95 17.72 -1.44 0.51
C LEU A 95 19.08 -0.90 1.01
N PHE A 96 20.11 -1.76 1.07
CA PHE A 96 21.49 -1.38 1.39
C PHE A 96 21.67 -0.58 2.69
N THR A 97 20.67 0.12 3.14
CA THR A 97 20.63 1.01 4.29
C THR A 97 19.26 1.01 4.94
N ARG A 98 19.19 1.39 6.22
CA ARG A 98 17.93 1.59 6.96
C ARG A 98 17.12 2.80 6.49
N TRP A 99 17.66 3.61 5.57
CA TRP A 99 17.06 4.85 5.09
C TRP A 99 16.31 4.72 3.75
N ALA A 100 16.28 3.52 3.19
CA ALA A 100 15.51 3.23 1.98
C ALA A 100 14.90 1.83 2.05
N ASN A 101 13.66 1.71 1.61
CA ASN A 101 12.94 0.43 1.52
C ASN A 101 12.43 0.21 0.10
N LEU A 102 12.39 -1.05 -0.29
CA LEU A 102 11.57 -1.51 -1.41
C LEU A 102 10.37 -2.27 -0.83
N SER A 103 9.20 -1.98 -1.34
CA SER A 103 7.96 -2.63 -0.95
C SER A 103 7.30 -3.24 -2.19
N VAL A 104 6.85 -4.48 -2.07
CA VAL A 104 6.05 -5.14 -3.10
C VAL A 104 4.82 -5.73 -2.42
N TRP A 105 3.63 -5.51 -2.99
CA TRP A 105 2.40 -6.10 -2.47
C TRP A 105 1.40 -6.38 -3.56
N MET A 106 0.50 -7.33 -3.29
CA MET A 106 -0.57 -7.71 -4.20
C MET A 106 -1.66 -8.50 -3.47
N PRO A 107 -2.89 -8.48 -3.94
CA PRO A 107 -3.83 -9.59 -3.72
C PRO A 107 -3.30 -10.80 -4.49
N VAL A 108 -2.81 -11.82 -3.78
CA VAL A 108 -2.22 -13.02 -4.42
C VAL A 108 -3.28 -13.81 -5.16
N TYR A 109 -4.45 -13.92 -4.56
CA TYR A 109 -5.61 -14.57 -5.14
C TYR A 109 -6.88 -14.04 -4.48
N GLY A 110 -7.91 -13.77 -5.27
CA GLY A 110 -9.17 -13.24 -4.81
C GLY A 110 -10.37 -13.90 -5.45
N TRP A 111 -11.51 -13.79 -4.77
CA TRP A 111 -12.82 -14.26 -5.18
C TRP A 111 -13.81 -13.10 -5.17
N TYR A 112 -14.68 -13.05 -6.13
CA TYR A 112 -15.77 -12.08 -6.17
C TYR A 112 -17.12 -12.75 -6.35
N LYS A 113 -18.12 -12.17 -5.72
CA LYS A 113 -19.53 -12.46 -5.92
C LYS A 113 -20.24 -11.14 -6.11
N GLN A 114 -20.75 -10.93 -7.30
CA GLN A 114 -21.43 -9.72 -7.73
C GLN A 114 -22.82 -10.04 -8.30
N TYR A 115 -23.63 -9.04 -8.51
CA TYR A 115 -24.99 -9.21 -9.02
C TYR A 115 -25.04 -9.93 -10.39
N ASP A 116 -24.00 -9.80 -11.20
CA ASP A 116 -23.87 -10.33 -12.57
C ASP A 116 -22.93 -11.53 -12.68
N GLY A 117 -22.42 -12.06 -11.58
CA GLY A 117 -21.60 -13.24 -11.61
C GLY A 117 -20.64 -13.44 -10.44
N THR A 118 -19.96 -14.57 -10.51
CA THR A 118 -18.91 -14.95 -9.55
C THR A 118 -17.66 -15.36 -10.31
N GLY A 119 -16.51 -15.20 -9.67
CA GLY A 119 -15.24 -15.63 -10.24
C GLY A 119 -14.08 -15.42 -9.28
N SER A 120 -12.88 -15.67 -9.79
CA SER A 120 -11.65 -15.55 -9.01
C SER A 120 -10.47 -15.24 -9.93
N GLY A 121 -9.34 -14.83 -9.33
CA GLY A 121 -8.10 -14.57 -10.05
C GLY A 121 -7.08 -13.83 -9.18
N ALA A 122 -5.89 -13.63 -9.73
CA ALA A 122 -4.85 -12.85 -9.09
C ALA A 122 -5.12 -11.34 -9.18
N GLY A 123 -4.60 -10.58 -8.23
CA GLY A 123 -4.62 -9.13 -8.24
C GLY A 123 -3.40 -8.51 -8.93
N ASP A 124 -3.41 -7.19 -9.03
CA ASP A 124 -2.29 -6.42 -9.56
C ASP A 124 -1.13 -6.34 -8.59
N VAL A 125 0.06 -6.24 -9.14
CA VAL A 125 1.29 -6.04 -8.36
C VAL A 125 1.53 -4.56 -8.17
N TYR A 126 1.79 -4.17 -6.93
CA TYR A 126 2.24 -2.84 -6.54
C TYR A 126 3.69 -2.90 -6.11
N ILE A 127 4.47 -1.90 -6.51
CA ILE A 127 5.88 -1.77 -6.16
C ILE A 127 6.12 -0.33 -5.72
N SER A 128 6.80 -0.13 -4.61
CA SER A 128 7.24 1.22 -4.21
C SER A 128 8.61 1.21 -3.57
N THR A 129 9.27 2.37 -3.65
CA THR A 129 10.49 2.68 -2.92
C THR A 129 10.23 3.87 -2.00
N ASP A 130 10.49 3.67 -0.71
CA ASP A 130 10.43 4.71 0.30
C ASP A 130 11.85 5.14 0.66
N VAL A 131 12.10 6.45 0.67
CA VAL A 131 13.41 7.02 1.06
C VAL A 131 13.20 8.00 2.20
N GLN A 132 13.95 7.80 3.30
CA GLN A 132 13.97 8.74 4.42
C GLN A 132 14.73 9.99 4.00
N VAL A 133 14.07 11.15 4.01
CA VAL A 133 14.67 12.44 3.63
C VAL A 133 14.96 13.32 4.85
N LEU A 134 14.32 13.04 5.99
CA LEU A 134 14.58 13.69 7.26
C LEU A 134 14.34 12.71 8.41
N HIS A 135 15.30 12.60 9.33
CA HIS A 135 15.18 11.78 10.53
C HIS A 135 15.84 12.46 11.74
N HIS A 136 15.19 12.45 12.88
CA HIS A 136 15.67 13.12 14.10
C HIS A 136 17.05 12.64 14.54
N SER A 137 17.39 11.36 14.35
CA SER A 137 18.70 10.81 14.75
C SER A 137 19.91 11.33 13.95
N TRP A 138 19.67 12.09 12.89
CA TRP A 138 20.76 12.75 12.15
C TRP A 138 21.27 14.02 12.84
N PHE A 139 20.55 14.49 13.84
CA PHE A 139 20.86 15.71 14.55
C PHE A 139 21.34 15.41 15.97
N HIS A 140 22.49 15.97 16.35
CA HIS A 140 23.11 15.78 17.67
C HIS A 140 22.72 16.94 18.62
N SER A 141 21.44 17.28 18.66
CA SER A 141 20.92 18.36 19.48
C SER A 141 20.00 17.85 20.57
N ALA A 142 19.96 18.51 21.73
CA ALA A 142 19.01 18.19 22.80
C ALA A 142 17.54 18.28 22.31
N ASN A 143 17.27 19.07 21.28
CA ASN A 143 15.95 19.26 20.68
C ASN A 143 15.70 18.31 19.47
N ALA A 144 16.60 17.37 19.18
CA ALA A 144 16.46 16.47 18.03
C ALA A 144 15.15 15.68 18.05
N GLY A 145 14.66 15.33 19.24
CA GLY A 145 13.38 14.63 19.41
C GLY A 145 12.13 15.37 18.89
N TYR A 146 12.20 16.68 18.70
CA TYR A 146 11.13 17.49 18.12
C TYR A 146 11.21 17.59 16.60
N ILE A 147 12.28 17.10 15.98
CA ILE A 147 12.42 17.08 14.52
C ILE A 147 11.54 15.98 13.96
N PRO A 148 10.60 16.28 13.04
CA PRO A 148 9.77 15.26 12.43
C PRO A 148 10.60 14.33 11.55
N GLN A 149 10.08 13.15 11.30
CA GLN A 149 10.62 12.23 10.29
C GLN A 149 9.84 12.41 8.99
N MET A 150 10.55 12.40 7.86
CA MET A 150 9.94 12.56 6.55
C MET A 150 10.45 11.50 5.59
N THR A 151 9.53 10.93 4.81
CA THR A 151 9.83 10.01 3.71
C THR A 151 9.24 10.53 2.40
N VAL A 152 9.95 10.27 1.32
CA VAL A 152 9.42 10.36 -0.05
C VAL A 152 9.20 8.95 -0.53
N ARG A 153 8.03 8.67 -1.10
CA ARG A 153 7.70 7.41 -1.72
C ARG A 153 7.43 7.61 -3.20
N LEU A 154 7.97 6.71 -4.01
CA LEU A 154 7.66 6.56 -5.42
C LEU A 154 7.14 5.15 -5.62
N GLY A 155 6.05 4.98 -6.35
CA GLY A 155 5.47 3.68 -6.58
C GLY A 155 4.71 3.56 -7.88
N MET A 156 4.41 2.32 -8.21
CA MET A 156 3.62 1.95 -9.37
C MET A 156 2.72 0.76 -9.07
N LYS A 157 1.62 0.68 -9.79
CA LYS A 157 0.74 -0.46 -9.91
C LYS A 157 0.83 -0.96 -11.33
N THR A 158 0.99 -2.25 -11.49
CA THR A 158 0.94 -2.91 -12.80
C THR A 158 -0.50 -3.17 -13.23
N ALA A 159 -0.69 -3.51 -14.50
CA ALA A 159 -1.93 -4.07 -15.04
C ALA A 159 -1.72 -5.58 -15.30
N SER A 160 -1.34 -6.32 -14.27
CA SER A 160 -0.99 -7.74 -14.36
C SER A 160 -2.04 -8.66 -13.77
N GLY A 161 -3.10 -8.07 -13.20
CA GLY A 161 -4.19 -8.82 -12.56
C GLY A 161 -5.09 -9.53 -13.56
N GLU A 162 -5.80 -10.51 -13.05
CA GLU A 162 -6.79 -11.28 -13.81
C GLU A 162 -8.21 -10.72 -13.61
N GLN A 163 -9.22 -11.54 -13.83
CA GLN A 163 -10.63 -11.16 -13.73
C GLN A 163 -11.01 -10.55 -12.37
N PHE A 164 -10.35 -10.95 -11.28
CA PHE A 164 -10.58 -10.38 -9.95
C PHE A 164 -10.34 -8.87 -9.93
N GLU A 165 -9.22 -8.41 -10.48
CA GLU A 165 -8.92 -6.97 -10.56
C GLU A 165 -9.84 -6.24 -11.52
N ARG A 166 -10.11 -6.81 -12.69
CA ARG A 166 -11.04 -6.23 -13.68
C ARG A 166 -12.43 -6.03 -13.12
N ARG A 167 -12.82 -6.82 -12.14
CA ARG A 167 -14.11 -6.68 -11.46
C ARG A 167 -14.11 -5.66 -10.33
N ARG A 168 -12.93 -5.33 -9.78
CA ARG A 168 -12.78 -4.30 -8.74
C ARG A 168 -12.68 -2.89 -9.34
N HIS A 169 -11.89 -2.77 -10.37
CA HIS A 169 -11.64 -1.55 -11.11
C HIS A 169 -11.12 -1.93 -12.49
N TYR A 170 -10.86 -0.94 -13.34
CA TYR A 170 -10.23 -1.24 -14.62
C TYR A 170 -8.81 -1.76 -14.43
N ASP A 171 -8.47 -2.77 -15.23
CA ASP A 171 -7.12 -3.31 -15.33
C ASP A 171 -6.20 -2.25 -15.97
N CYS A 172 -5.62 -1.40 -15.15
CA CYS A 172 -4.86 -0.26 -15.60
C CYS A 172 -3.58 -0.07 -14.78
N PRO A 173 -2.49 0.37 -15.42
CA PRO A 173 -1.30 0.79 -14.70
C PRO A 173 -1.55 2.11 -13.99
N ALA A 174 -0.85 2.31 -12.88
CA ALA A 174 -0.86 3.57 -12.15
C ALA A 174 0.54 3.88 -11.61
N TYR A 175 0.80 5.17 -11.41
CA TYR A 175 1.98 5.70 -10.76
C TYR A 175 1.55 6.60 -9.62
N PHE A 176 2.30 6.56 -8.53
CA PHE A 176 2.04 7.44 -7.40
C PHE A 176 3.34 7.89 -6.75
N PHE A 177 3.30 9.06 -6.19
CA PHE A 177 4.34 9.54 -5.30
C PHE A 177 3.70 10.29 -4.13
N ASP A 178 4.32 10.24 -2.98
CA ASP A 178 3.89 11.00 -1.83
C ASP A 178 5.06 11.39 -0.92
N LEU A 179 4.85 12.50 -0.24
CA LEU A 179 5.65 12.98 0.87
C LEU A 179 4.85 12.73 2.15
N ALA A 180 5.45 12.00 3.06
CA ALA A 180 4.87 11.77 4.37
C ALA A 180 5.75 12.37 5.46
N MET A 181 5.12 12.96 6.46
CA MET A 181 5.78 13.51 7.63
C MET A 181 5.10 13.01 8.89
N GLY A 182 5.89 12.61 9.88
CA GLY A 182 5.37 12.13 11.16
C GLY A 182 6.25 12.50 12.34
N GLN A 183 5.61 12.55 13.51
CA GLN A 183 6.25 12.86 14.79
C GLN A 183 5.82 11.84 15.83
N SER A 184 6.79 11.33 16.60
CA SER A 184 6.56 10.44 17.74
C SER A 184 6.75 11.17 19.06
N ILE A 185 5.82 10.97 19.98
CA ILE A 185 5.81 11.56 21.31
C ILE A 185 5.81 10.41 22.33
N PRO A 186 6.94 10.15 23.01
CA PRO A 186 6.99 9.14 24.05
C PRO A 186 6.27 9.63 25.31
N ILE A 187 5.38 8.83 25.87
CA ILE A 187 4.62 9.10 27.09
C ILE A 187 4.68 7.85 27.97
N LYS A 188 5.63 7.80 28.90
CA LYS A 188 5.85 6.65 29.79
C LYS A 188 6.02 5.34 28.97
N ALA A 189 5.10 4.38 29.18
CA ALA A 189 5.12 3.07 28.52
C ALA A 189 4.55 3.07 27.09
N ILE A 190 4.01 4.18 26.61
CA ILE A 190 3.41 4.29 25.28
C ILE A 190 4.14 5.33 24.42
N THR A 191 4.05 5.17 23.12
CA THR A 191 4.45 6.18 22.14
C THR A 191 3.23 6.54 21.31
N LEU A 192 2.90 7.82 21.27
CA LEU A 192 1.93 8.37 20.33
C LEU A 192 2.66 8.83 19.07
N ARG A 193 2.16 8.49 17.90
CA ARG A 193 2.67 8.98 16.64
C ARG A 193 1.55 9.59 15.83
N PHE A 194 1.79 10.78 15.32
CA PHE A 194 0.92 11.46 14.36
C PHE A 194 1.69 11.61 13.05
N ALA A 195 1.01 11.36 11.94
CA ALA A 195 1.60 11.52 10.62
C ALA A 195 0.56 12.07 9.64
N GLY A 196 1.06 12.75 8.62
CA GLY A 196 0.29 13.21 7.47
C GLY A 196 1.04 12.92 6.19
N SER A 197 0.32 12.70 5.12
CA SER A 197 0.89 12.54 3.78
C SER A 197 0.09 13.32 2.76
N VAL A 198 0.79 13.79 1.74
CA VAL A 198 0.23 14.39 0.53
C VAL A 198 1.00 13.88 -0.66
N GLY A 199 0.31 13.63 -1.75
CA GLY A 199 0.93 13.06 -2.93
C GLY A 199 0.07 13.18 -4.17
N PHE A 200 0.47 12.44 -5.16
CA PHE A 200 -0.12 12.43 -6.47
C PHE A 200 -0.29 10.99 -6.95
N LEU A 201 -1.43 10.70 -7.55
CA LEU A 201 -1.78 9.43 -8.17
C LEU A 201 -2.19 9.69 -9.61
N CYS A 202 -1.61 8.95 -10.52
CA CYS A 202 -1.94 8.99 -11.93
C CYS A 202 -2.26 7.58 -12.39
N TRP A 203 -3.39 7.38 -13.08
CA TRP A 203 -3.74 6.08 -13.64
C TRP A 203 -4.42 6.21 -14.99
N GLN A 204 -4.25 5.17 -15.79
CA GLN A 204 -4.94 5.07 -17.05
C GLN A 204 -6.37 4.56 -16.82
N THR A 205 -7.35 5.30 -17.26
CA THR A 205 -8.75 4.88 -17.27
C THR A 205 -9.07 4.14 -18.57
N ASP A 206 -10.32 3.73 -18.72
CA ASP A 206 -10.81 3.17 -19.97
C ASP A 206 -10.69 4.17 -21.15
N ASN A 207 -10.81 3.66 -22.36
CA ASN A 207 -10.73 4.46 -23.58
C ASN A 207 -9.44 5.27 -23.78
N GLY A 208 -8.34 4.82 -23.18
CA GLY A 208 -7.02 5.45 -23.32
C GLY A 208 -6.90 6.82 -22.64
N ARG A 209 -7.80 7.14 -21.70
CA ARG A 209 -7.69 8.36 -20.89
C ARG A 209 -6.79 8.13 -19.69
N GLN A 210 -6.28 9.23 -19.18
CA GLN A 210 -5.51 9.27 -17.94
C GLN A 210 -6.27 10.13 -16.93
N ASN A 211 -6.41 9.65 -15.72
CA ASN A 211 -6.87 10.45 -14.60
C ASN A 211 -5.72 10.71 -13.64
N ASP A 212 -5.70 11.90 -13.11
CA ASP A 212 -4.71 12.36 -12.13
C ASP A 212 -5.45 12.78 -10.87
N ALA A 213 -4.83 12.56 -9.73
CA ALA A 213 -5.46 12.87 -8.45
C ALA A 213 -4.45 13.35 -7.41
N VAL A 214 -4.89 14.24 -6.56
CA VAL A 214 -4.19 14.55 -5.32
C VAL A 214 -4.54 13.51 -4.28
N MET A 215 -3.53 12.82 -3.72
CA MET A 215 -3.67 11.91 -2.59
C MET A 215 -3.40 12.64 -1.27
N TYR A 216 -4.07 12.21 -0.21
CA TYR A 216 -3.89 12.76 1.12
C TYR A 216 -4.17 11.71 2.20
N GLY A 217 -3.58 11.90 3.37
CA GLY A 217 -3.86 11.06 4.52
C GLY A 217 -3.40 11.65 5.84
N LEU A 218 -4.10 11.26 6.90
CA LEU A 218 -3.74 11.54 8.30
C LEU A 218 -3.75 10.22 9.06
N GLN A 219 -2.81 10.08 9.99
CA GLN A 219 -2.68 8.90 10.83
C GLN A 219 -2.42 9.29 12.27
N ALA A 220 -3.07 8.59 13.19
CA ALA A 220 -2.72 8.57 14.60
C ALA A 220 -2.44 7.12 15.01
N GLN A 221 -1.35 6.91 15.75
CA GLN A 221 -0.96 5.60 16.24
C GLN A 221 -0.57 5.69 17.71
N LEU A 222 -1.08 4.75 18.51
CA LEU A 222 -0.63 4.45 19.84
C LEU A 222 0.16 3.15 19.79
N ARG A 223 1.39 3.14 20.31
CA ARG A 223 2.23 1.94 20.41
C ARG A 223 2.62 1.68 21.86
N HIS A 224 2.41 0.48 22.28
CA HIS A 224 2.90 -0.12 23.52
C HIS A 224 3.84 -1.28 23.19
N GLU A 225 4.60 -1.78 24.15
CA GLU A 225 5.48 -2.94 23.97
C GLU A 225 4.73 -4.17 23.42
N TYR A 226 3.51 -4.44 23.91
CA TYR A 226 2.73 -5.64 23.57
C TYR A 226 1.68 -5.43 22.50
N PHE A 227 1.30 -4.20 22.19
CA PHE A 227 0.25 -3.91 21.21
C PHE A 227 0.40 -2.54 20.56
N SER A 228 -0.29 -2.36 19.45
CA SER A 228 -0.48 -1.05 18.84
C SER A 228 -1.90 -0.87 18.32
N LEU A 229 -2.37 0.37 18.36
CA LEU A 229 -3.62 0.82 17.76
C LEU A 229 -3.30 1.92 16.75
N ARG A 230 -3.88 1.84 15.55
CA ARG A 230 -3.68 2.82 14.49
C ARG A 230 -5.03 3.19 13.90
N ALA A 231 -5.25 4.50 13.75
CA ALA A 231 -6.34 5.04 12.96
C ALA A 231 -5.76 5.83 11.79
N THR A 232 -6.33 5.64 10.61
CA THR A 232 -5.90 6.34 9.39
C THR A 232 -7.13 6.86 8.67
N TRP A 233 -7.12 8.11 8.28
CA TRP A 233 -8.09 8.72 7.39
C TRP A 233 -7.37 9.15 6.13
N GLY A 234 -7.94 8.92 4.96
CA GLY A 234 -7.31 9.32 3.71
C GLY A 234 -8.11 8.93 2.49
N GLY A 235 -7.60 9.37 1.37
CA GLY A 235 -8.22 9.19 0.06
C GLY A 235 -7.46 9.93 -1.01
N TYR A 236 -8.13 10.15 -2.12
CA TYR A 236 -7.63 11.00 -3.20
C TYR A 236 -8.79 11.69 -3.91
N VAL A 237 -8.48 12.72 -4.70
CA VAL A 237 -9.44 13.46 -5.52
C VAL A 237 -8.91 13.51 -6.94
N GLY A 238 -9.55 12.77 -7.83
CA GLY A 238 -9.32 12.83 -9.26
C GLY A 238 -10.01 14.04 -9.89
N TRP A 239 -9.50 14.55 -10.98
CA TRP A 239 -10.06 15.74 -11.64
C TRP A 239 -10.57 15.54 -13.07
N GLU A 240 -10.71 14.30 -13.53
CA GLU A 240 -11.51 14.05 -14.70
C GLU A 240 -12.97 14.49 -14.47
N ARG A 241 -13.73 14.73 -15.54
CA ARG A 241 -15.09 15.26 -15.50
C ARG A 241 -16.04 14.52 -14.55
N TYR A 242 -15.87 13.23 -14.38
CA TYR A 242 -16.60 12.40 -13.43
C TYR A 242 -15.63 11.76 -12.45
N GLY A 243 -14.61 12.53 -12.06
CA GLY A 243 -13.49 12.07 -11.27
C GLY A 243 -13.92 11.50 -9.93
N ASP A 244 -13.20 10.48 -9.52
CA ASP A 244 -13.41 9.79 -8.26
C ASP A 244 -12.80 10.58 -7.11
N ALA A 245 -13.47 10.54 -5.97
CA ALA A 245 -12.97 11.11 -4.74
C ALA A 245 -13.13 10.11 -3.58
N PRO A 246 -12.58 8.88 -3.70
CA PRO A 246 -12.72 7.88 -2.66
C PRO A 246 -12.04 8.32 -1.38
N MET A 247 -12.77 8.15 -0.28
CA MET A 247 -12.33 8.51 1.06
C MET A 247 -12.70 7.40 2.03
N SER A 248 -11.79 7.04 2.90
CA SER A 248 -12.04 6.02 3.91
C SER A 248 -11.37 6.32 5.24
N ILE A 249 -11.88 5.67 6.29
CA ILE A 249 -11.23 5.58 7.58
C ILE A 249 -10.89 4.12 7.86
N LYS A 250 -9.69 3.89 8.40
CA LYS A 250 -9.19 2.57 8.80
C LYS A 250 -8.86 2.57 10.28
N ALA A 251 -9.18 1.50 10.96
CA ALA A 251 -8.73 1.21 12.30
C ALA A 251 -8.01 -0.13 12.32
N ARG A 252 -6.80 -0.19 12.90
CA ARG A 252 -6.00 -1.43 13.02
C ARG A 252 -5.56 -1.60 14.45
N ALA A 253 -5.76 -2.80 14.99
CA ALA A 253 -5.21 -3.27 16.25
C ALA A 253 -4.23 -4.42 15.97
N ALA A 254 -3.03 -4.35 16.55
CA ALA A 254 -2.01 -5.39 16.39
C ALA A 254 -1.37 -5.75 17.73
N GLY A 255 -1.07 -7.03 17.91
CA GLY A 255 -0.23 -7.54 19.01
C GLY A 255 1.24 -7.61 18.60
N HIS A 256 2.16 -7.60 19.56
CA HIS A 256 3.59 -7.74 19.35
C HIS A 256 4.12 -8.96 20.11
N ILE A 257 4.51 -10.01 19.41
CA ILE A 257 4.94 -11.29 20.00
C ILE A 257 6.21 -11.79 19.29
N LYS A 258 7.36 -11.53 19.85
CA LYS A 258 8.66 -12.08 19.36
C LYS A 258 8.88 -11.94 17.84
N GLY A 259 8.66 -10.74 17.29
CA GLY A 259 8.81 -10.46 15.85
C GLY A 259 7.56 -10.72 15.03
N PHE A 260 6.52 -11.33 15.59
CA PHE A 260 5.21 -11.49 14.96
C PHE A 260 4.26 -10.37 15.39
N GLU A 261 3.50 -9.86 14.44
CA GLU A 261 2.45 -8.86 14.67
C GLU A 261 1.13 -9.38 14.08
N PRO A 262 0.37 -10.24 14.81
CA PRO A 262 -1.01 -10.54 14.41
C PRO A 262 -1.86 -9.28 14.52
N TYR A 263 -2.77 -9.08 13.56
CA TYR A 263 -3.60 -7.88 13.54
C TYR A 263 -4.99 -8.10 12.98
N LEU A 264 -5.89 -7.22 13.40
CA LEU A 264 -7.21 -7.01 12.84
C LEU A 264 -7.31 -5.58 12.35
N GLN A 265 -7.84 -5.39 11.15
CA GLN A 265 -8.09 -4.07 10.56
C GLN A 265 -9.51 -4.01 10.04
N TYR A 266 -10.15 -2.88 10.27
CA TYR A 266 -11.43 -2.53 9.68
C TYR A 266 -11.30 -1.24 8.90
N GLN A 267 -11.91 -1.18 7.71
CA GLN A 267 -11.99 0.01 6.87
C GLN A 267 -13.44 0.30 6.54
N TYR A 268 -13.81 1.56 6.63
CA TYR A 268 -15.11 2.08 6.27
C TYR A 268 -14.97 3.15 5.19
N GLY A 269 -15.73 2.99 4.10
CA GLY A 269 -15.80 3.97 3.03
C GLY A 269 -16.73 5.12 3.41
N ILE A 270 -16.18 6.33 3.41
CA ILE A 270 -16.95 7.57 3.71
C ILE A 270 -17.56 8.11 2.42
N LYS A 271 -16.80 8.08 1.33
CA LYS A 271 -17.18 8.59 0.03
C LYS A 271 -16.54 7.75 -1.08
N ASP A 272 -17.26 7.45 -2.13
CA ASP A 272 -16.80 6.72 -3.34
C ASP A 272 -16.01 5.42 -3.05
N TYR A 273 -16.21 4.85 -1.89
CA TYR A 273 -15.68 3.57 -1.47
C TYR A 273 -16.81 2.76 -0.81
N PRO A 274 -17.63 2.08 -1.61
CA PRO A 274 -18.90 1.52 -1.16
C PRO A 274 -18.79 0.23 -0.34
N PHE A 275 -17.67 0.00 0.33
CA PHE A 275 -17.40 -1.25 1.04
C PHE A 275 -17.02 -1.03 2.49
N HIS A 276 -17.41 -2.01 3.29
CA HIS A 276 -16.76 -2.33 4.55
C HIS A 276 -15.68 -3.37 4.26
N GLN A 277 -14.47 -3.15 4.71
CA GLN A 277 -13.38 -4.11 4.60
C GLN A 277 -12.95 -4.58 5.99
N VAL A 278 -12.87 -5.88 6.16
CA VAL A 278 -12.24 -6.51 7.32
C VAL A 278 -11.00 -7.25 6.85
N ARG A 279 -9.85 -6.97 7.49
CA ARG A 279 -8.59 -7.66 7.22
C ARG A 279 -8.08 -8.31 8.49
N VAL A 280 -7.77 -9.59 8.40
CA VAL A 280 -7.05 -10.33 9.45
C VAL A 280 -5.71 -10.74 8.88
N GLY A 281 -4.63 -10.43 9.57
CA GLY A 281 -3.31 -10.70 9.04
C GLY A 281 -2.24 -10.89 10.10
N LEU A 282 -1.09 -11.29 9.61
CA LEU A 282 0.12 -11.51 10.38
C LEU A 282 1.28 -10.81 9.69
N VAL A 283 2.05 -10.03 10.43
CA VAL A 283 3.33 -9.51 9.98
C VAL A 283 4.45 -10.22 10.73
N TYR A 284 5.46 -10.64 10.00
CA TYR A 284 6.70 -11.16 10.55
C TYR A 284 7.86 -10.20 10.28
N ASN A 285 8.52 -9.76 11.33
CA ASN A 285 9.65 -8.84 11.28
C ASN A 285 10.95 -9.63 11.49
N LEU A 286 11.90 -9.54 10.55
CA LEU A 286 13.16 -10.22 10.58
C LEU A 286 14.31 -9.21 10.45
N ASP A 287 15.14 -9.12 11.49
CA ASP A 287 16.32 -8.27 11.49
C ASP A 287 17.39 -8.83 10.55
N ILE A 288 17.53 -8.20 9.38
CA ILE A 288 18.55 -8.57 8.37
C ILE A 288 19.73 -7.60 8.37
N LEU A 289 19.54 -6.37 8.84
CA LEU A 289 20.59 -5.39 9.01
C LEU A 289 21.02 -5.39 10.48
N LYS A 290 22.09 -6.14 10.82
CA LYS A 290 22.69 -6.01 12.15
C LYS A 290 23.25 -4.60 12.29
N SER A 291 22.79 -3.88 13.30
CA SER A 291 23.39 -2.61 13.71
C SER A 291 24.86 -2.84 14.04
N LYS A 292 25.76 -2.13 13.34
CA LYS A 292 27.18 -2.10 13.70
C LYS A 292 27.46 -1.44 15.07
N ASP A 293 26.43 -0.92 15.72
CA ASP A 293 26.54 -0.15 16.96
C ASP A 293 26.60 -1.04 18.22
N GLU A 294 26.27 -2.34 18.13
CA GLU A 294 26.39 -3.25 19.29
C GLU A 294 27.81 -3.80 19.52
N SER A 295 28.76 -3.59 18.61
CA SER A 295 30.14 -4.05 18.75
C SER A 295 31.08 -3.05 19.45
N ARG A 296 30.55 -1.95 20.00
CA ARG A 296 31.28 -0.91 20.71
C ARG A 296 30.77 -0.68 22.15
N LYS A 297 30.28 -1.70 22.81
CA LYS A 297 30.08 -1.70 24.27
C LYS A 297 31.03 -2.69 24.94
#